data_c601a21c4aa6a09e5f1a861c7c8a963b
#
_entry.id   c601a21c4aa6a09e5f1a861c7c8a963b
#
_cell.length_a   1.000
_cell.length_b   1.000
_cell.length_c   1.000
_cell.angle_alpha   90.00
_cell.angle_beta   90.00
_cell.angle_gamma   90.00
#
_symmetry.space_group_name_H-M   'P 1'
#
loop_
_entity.id
_entity.type
_entity.pdbx_description
1 polymer ?
#
loop_
_entity_poly.entity_id
_entity_poly.type
_entity_poly.pdbx_seq_one_letter_code
_entity_poly.pdbx_strand_id
1 'polypeptide(L)'
;ATNDAGTGMLQALGFKFYDFNGKEITDCRGGRLQDIADLDDTFVPKSVQEAQFIVACDVDTPFCGPEGAAPVFAPQKGADAEMVAKLDAGMTSFAHVIENKYGINIVPVAGAGAAGGMGGAFRAFLDAKLQRGIEMVLDSIDFNAIIQDADLIITGEGKIDFQTAKGKTAAGVLARAKKQGIPVVAIGGCVEMCESVEQMGFA
;
A
#
# COMPACT_ATOMS: atom_id res chain seq x y z
N ALA A 1 7.39 14.34 2.82
CA ALA A 1 6.48 13.32 3.34
C ALA A 1 5.06 13.87 3.31
N THR A 2 4.09 13.10 2.85
CA THR A 2 2.70 13.52 2.68
C THR A 2 1.73 12.67 3.50
N ASN A 3 0.55 13.22 3.78
CA ASN A 3 -0.63 12.53 4.29
C ASN A 3 -1.88 13.20 3.69
N ASP A 4 -1.90 13.25 2.36
CA ASP A 4 -2.90 13.94 1.55
C ASP A 4 -3.75 12.98 0.72
N ALA A 5 -3.71 11.68 1.04
CA ALA A 5 -4.43 10.65 0.29
C ALA A 5 -4.11 10.66 -1.22
N GLY A 6 -2.94 11.16 -1.61
CA GLY A 6 -2.51 11.25 -3.01
C GLY A 6 -3.21 12.33 -3.83
N THR A 7 -4.01 13.20 -3.22
CA THR A 7 -4.77 14.23 -3.95
C THR A 7 -3.89 15.19 -4.75
N GLY A 8 -2.70 15.53 -4.22
CA GLY A 8 -1.74 16.35 -4.96
C GLY A 8 -1.21 15.64 -6.23
N MET A 9 -0.94 14.34 -6.16
CA MET A 9 -0.57 13.53 -7.31
C MET A 9 -1.73 13.44 -8.33
N LEU A 10 -2.93 13.13 -7.84
CA LEU A 10 -4.13 13.03 -8.69
C LEU A 10 -4.41 14.35 -9.41
N GLN A 11 -4.26 15.49 -8.72
CA GLN A 11 -4.41 16.81 -9.35
C GLN A 11 -3.41 17.02 -10.49
N ALA A 12 -2.15 16.60 -10.31
CA ALA A 12 -1.13 16.66 -11.37
C ALA A 12 -1.45 15.73 -12.56
N LEU A 13 -2.22 14.65 -12.32
CA LEU A 13 -2.70 13.73 -13.35
C LEU A 13 -3.99 14.20 -14.04
N GLY A 14 -4.55 15.37 -13.67
CA GLY A 14 -5.71 15.95 -14.29
C GLY A 14 -7.04 15.76 -13.55
N PHE A 15 -7.03 15.11 -12.38
CA PHE A 15 -8.21 15.09 -11.51
C PHE A 15 -8.45 16.46 -10.90
N LYS A 16 -9.72 16.86 -10.76
CA LYS A 16 -10.11 18.10 -10.09
C LYS A 16 -10.95 17.78 -8.86
N PHE A 17 -10.77 18.57 -7.83
CA PHE A 17 -11.49 18.44 -6.57
C PHE A 17 -12.24 19.72 -6.27
N TYR A 18 -13.47 19.59 -5.76
CA TYR A 18 -14.36 20.71 -5.50
C TYR A 18 -14.83 20.71 -4.04
N ASP A 19 -14.99 21.90 -3.49
CA ASP A 19 -15.55 22.10 -2.17
C ASP A 19 -17.09 22.03 -2.17
N PHE A 20 -17.71 22.16 -1.00
CA PHE A 20 -19.17 22.14 -0.82
C PHE A 20 -19.93 23.27 -1.54
N ASN A 21 -19.22 24.31 -2.02
CA ASN A 21 -19.77 25.39 -2.82
C ASN A 21 -19.52 25.20 -4.33
N GLY A 22 -18.94 24.10 -4.73
CA GLY A 22 -18.58 23.83 -6.12
C GLY A 22 -17.33 24.60 -6.60
N LYS A 23 -16.54 25.18 -5.69
CA LYS A 23 -15.29 25.85 -6.02
C LYS A 23 -14.15 24.85 -6.10
N GLU A 24 -13.35 24.94 -7.17
CA GLU A 24 -12.17 24.08 -7.35
C GLU A 24 -11.12 24.32 -6.26
N ILE A 25 -10.63 23.23 -5.66
CA ILE A 25 -9.52 23.20 -4.71
C ILE A 25 -8.24 22.98 -5.49
N THR A 26 -7.40 24.01 -5.59
CA THR A 26 -6.16 23.99 -6.38
C THR A 26 -4.91 23.71 -5.55
N ASP A 27 -5.03 23.72 -4.22
CA ASP A 27 -3.95 23.47 -3.25
C ASP A 27 -4.21 22.17 -2.45
N CYS A 28 -4.33 21.03 -3.13
CA CYS A 28 -4.59 19.75 -2.51
C CYS A 28 -3.46 19.34 -1.56
N ARG A 29 -3.85 19.12 -0.28
CA ARG A 29 -2.95 18.71 0.81
C ARG A 29 -3.76 18.07 1.93
N GLY A 30 -3.12 17.35 2.85
CA GLY A 30 -3.81 16.60 3.91
C GLY A 30 -4.81 17.42 4.72
N GLY A 31 -4.47 18.66 5.07
CA GLY A 31 -5.37 19.55 5.81
C GLY A 31 -6.59 20.05 5.05
N ARG A 32 -6.69 19.76 3.74
CA ARG A 32 -7.82 20.14 2.88
C ARG A 32 -8.73 18.97 2.50
N LEU A 33 -8.39 17.74 2.89
CA LEU A 33 -9.19 16.55 2.55
C LEU A 33 -10.64 16.65 3.01
N GLN A 34 -10.88 17.21 4.19
CA GLN A 34 -12.23 17.41 4.71
C GLN A 34 -13.07 18.44 3.91
N ASP A 35 -12.42 19.29 3.11
CA ASP A 35 -13.09 20.31 2.30
C ASP A 35 -13.58 19.75 0.97
N ILE A 36 -13.09 18.57 0.56
CA ILE A 36 -13.44 17.94 -0.71
C ILE A 36 -14.85 17.34 -0.60
N ALA A 37 -15.76 17.85 -1.46
CA ALA A 37 -17.14 17.38 -1.56
C ALA A 37 -17.43 16.62 -2.85
N ASP A 38 -16.71 16.91 -3.92
CA ASP A 38 -16.86 16.26 -5.23
C ASP A 38 -15.53 16.24 -5.98
N LEU A 39 -15.47 15.42 -7.02
CA LEU A 39 -14.32 15.28 -7.89
C LEU A 39 -14.73 15.09 -9.35
N ASP A 40 -13.83 15.47 -10.28
CA ASP A 40 -14.00 15.35 -11.72
C ASP A 40 -12.74 14.72 -12.34
N ASP A 41 -12.91 13.66 -13.12
CA ASP A 41 -11.87 12.91 -13.81
C ASP A 41 -11.90 13.10 -15.34
N THR A 42 -12.77 13.98 -15.85
CA THR A 42 -12.92 14.20 -17.30
C THR A 42 -11.69 14.79 -17.98
N PHE A 43 -10.79 15.40 -17.20
CA PHE A 43 -9.54 16.01 -17.68
C PHE A 43 -8.34 15.08 -17.60
N VAL A 44 -8.52 13.85 -17.09
CA VAL A 44 -7.44 12.86 -16.98
C VAL A 44 -7.04 12.40 -18.38
N PRO A 45 -5.76 12.49 -18.76
CA PRO A 45 -5.30 12.08 -20.09
C PRO A 45 -5.58 10.59 -20.34
N LYS A 46 -5.91 10.26 -21.61
CA LYS A 46 -6.16 8.89 -22.05
C LYS A 46 -4.99 7.94 -21.72
N SER A 47 -3.76 8.43 -21.86
CA SER A 47 -2.56 7.67 -21.51
C SER A 47 -2.50 7.25 -20.04
N VAL A 48 -3.09 8.03 -19.13
CA VAL A 48 -3.20 7.67 -17.70
C VAL A 48 -4.32 6.64 -17.51
N GLN A 49 -5.46 6.83 -18.18
CA GLN A 49 -6.61 5.91 -18.09
C GLN A 49 -6.31 4.52 -18.67
N GLU A 50 -5.45 4.44 -19.70
CA GLU A 50 -5.07 3.19 -20.38
C GLU A 50 -3.84 2.53 -19.75
N ALA A 51 -3.13 3.21 -18.85
CA ALA A 51 -1.94 2.69 -18.19
C ALA A 51 -2.32 1.64 -17.14
N GLN A 52 -1.49 0.61 -17.02
CA GLN A 52 -1.57 -0.35 -15.94
C GLN A 52 -0.63 0.07 -14.81
N PHE A 53 -1.18 0.20 -13.61
CA PHE A 53 -0.40 0.57 -12.43
C PHE A 53 -0.23 -0.64 -11.51
N ILE A 54 1.01 -0.95 -11.18
CA ILE A 54 1.36 -1.93 -10.15
C ILE A 54 2.19 -1.19 -9.10
N VAL A 55 1.73 -1.23 -7.86
CA VAL A 55 2.35 -0.51 -6.74
C VAL A 55 2.96 -1.51 -5.77
N ALA A 56 4.27 -1.41 -5.56
CA ALA A 56 4.94 -2.16 -4.50
C ALA A 56 4.51 -1.60 -3.14
N CYS A 57 3.83 -2.43 -2.34
CA CYS A 57 3.31 -2.04 -1.05
C CYS A 57 3.55 -3.15 -0.03
N ASP A 58 4.45 -2.91 0.92
CA ASP A 58 4.84 -3.89 1.95
C ASP A 58 4.17 -3.65 3.30
N VAL A 59 3.18 -2.75 3.35
CA VAL A 59 2.37 -2.47 4.55
C VAL A 59 0.91 -2.82 4.29
N ASP A 60 0.22 -3.27 5.34
CA ASP A 60 -1.21 -3.62 5.29
C ASP A 60 -2.10 -2.53 5.92
N THR A 61 -1.51 -1.37 6.26
CA THR A 61 -2.19 -0.24 6.91
C THR A 61 -3.45 0.16 6.15
N PRO A 62 -4.63 0.18 6.78
CA PRO A 62 -5.87 0.63 6.18
C PRO A 62 -5.84 2.14 5.88
N PHE A 63 -6.81 2.62 5.09
CA PHE A 63 -6.81 4.01 4.60
C PHE A 63 -6.91 5.02 5.75
N CYS A 64 -7.88 4.85 6.64
CA CYS A 64 -8.14 5.71 7.80
C CYS A 64 -8.60 4.89 9.01
N GLY A 65 -8.89 5.54 10.12
CA GLY A 65 -9.28 4.93 11.39
C GLY A 65 -8.09 4.70 12.32
N PRO A 66 -8.29 4.03 13.48
CA PRO A 66 -7.29 3.94 14.55
C PRO A 66 -5.95 3.33 14.11
N GLU A 67 -5.96 2.42 13.15
CA GLU A 67 -4.77 1.79 12.54
C GLU A 67 -4.48 2.32 11.13
N GLY A 68 -5.12 3.42 10.75
CA GLY A 68 -5.01 4.03 9.43
C GLY A 68 -3.75 4.84 9.21
N ALA A 69 -3.66 5.43 8.00
CA ALA A 69 -2.47 6.17 7.57
C ALA A 69 -2.07 7.31 8.50
N ALA A 70 -3.03 8.09 9.03
CA ALA A 70 -2.72 9.25 9.84
C ALA A 70 -2.14 8.85 11.22
N PRO A 71 -2.78 7.99 12.03
CA PRO A 71 -2.20 7.55 13.30
C PRO A 71 -0.85 6.84 13.15
N VAL A 72 -0.69 6.01 12.12
CA VAL A 72 0.52 5.20 11.95
C VAL A 72 1.70 6.01 11.41
N PHE A 73 1.48 6.91 10.46
CA PHE A 73 2.58 7.54 9.73
C PHE A 73 2.71 9.05 9.92
N ALA A 74 1.67 9.77 10.39
CA ALA A 74 1.76 11.21 10.52
C ALA A 74 2.66 11.68 11.68
N PRO A 75 2.73 11.00 12.86
CA PRO A 75 3.63 11.42 13.95
C PRO A 75 5.09 11.50 13.53
N GLN A 76 5.62 10.52 12.80
CA GLN A 76 7.00 10.56 12.30
C GLN A 76 7.26 11.69 11.29
N LYS A 77 6.20 12.28 10.74
CA LYS A 77 6.24 13.42 9.81
C LYS A 77 6.05 14.76 10.52
N GLY A 78 5.98 14.76 11.86
CA GLY A 78 5.88 15.93 12.71
C GLY A 78 4.45 16.32 13.12
N ALA A 79 3.45 15.47 12.89
CA ALA A 79 2.09 15.73 13.34
C ALA A 79 1.95 15.47 14.85
N ASP A 80 1.36 16.40 15.57
CA ASP A 80 0.90 16.20 16.94
C ASP A 80 -0.46 15.46 16.97
N ALA A 81 -0.96 15.15 18.15
CA ALA A 81 -2.20 14.38 18.31
C ALA A 81 -3.44 15.07 17.71
N GLU A 82 -3.53 16.40 17.80
CA GLU A 82 -4.64 17.17 17.22
C GLU A 82 -4.59 17.11 15.69
N MET A 83 -3.40 17.28 15.12
CA MET A 83 -3.18 17.19 13.67
C MET A 83 -3.45 15.79 13.16
N VAL A 84 -3.05 14.74 13.87
CA VAL A 84 -3.36 13.34 13.53
C VAL A 84 -4.87 13.12 13.46
N ALA A 85 -5.61 13.56 14.49
CA ALA A 85 -7.07 13.43 14.53
C ALA A 85 -7.73 14.18 13.35
N LYS A 86 -7.26 15.39 13.05
CA LYS A 86 -7.76 16.19 11.92
C LYS A 86 -7.47 15.54 10.57
N LEU A 87 -6.27 14.97 10.39
CA LEU A 87 -5.90 14.28 9.16
C LEU A 87 -6.74 13.02 8.98
N ASP A 88 -6.95 12.24 10.02
CA ASP A 88 -7.75 11.01 9.95
C ASP A 88 -9.23 11.31 9.63
N ALA A 89 -9.80 12.33 10.26
CA ALA A 89 -11.14 12.80 9.94
C ALA A 89 -11.26 13.25 8.47
N GLY A 90 -10.24 13.96 7.97
CA GLY A 90 -10.18 14.36 6.56
C GLY A 90 -10.11 13.18 5.61
N MET A 91 -9.31 12.16 5.93
CA MET A 91 -9.21 10.92 5.16
C MET A 91 -10.54 10.15 5.18
N THR A 92 -11.20 10.08 6.32
CA THR A 92 -12.53 9.46 6.45
C THR A 92 -13.56 10.17 5.57
N SER A 93 -13.61 11.51 5.61
CA SER A 93 -14.48 12.29 4.73
C SER A 93 -14.20 12.02 3.25
N PHE A 94 -12.94 12.01 2.86
CA PHE A 94 -12.53 11.75 1.48
C PHE A 94 -12.85 10.31 1.04
N ALA A 95 -12.74 9.33 1.93
CA ALA A 95 -13.16 7.96 1.63
C ALA A 95 -14.64 7.87 1.26
N HIS A 96 -15.51 8.63 1.93
CA HIS A 96 -16.94 8.72 1.56
C HIS A 96 -17.15 9.37 0.20
N VAL A 97 -16.37 10.39 -0.16
CA VAL A 97 -16.43 11.00 -1.50
C VAL A 97 -16.07 9.97 -2.57
N ILE A 98 -15.01 9.19 -2.35
CA ILE A 98 -14.59 8.09 -3.25
C ILE A 98 -15.72 7.05 -3.39
N GLU A 99 -16.29 6.61 -2.26
CA GLU A 99 -17.34 5.59 -2.26
C GLU A 99 -18.60 6.09 -3.00
N ASN A 100 -19.00 7.33 -2.77
CA ASN A 100 -20.15 7.93 -3.46
C ASN A 100 -19.92 8.08 -4.97
N LYS A 101 -18.71 8.40 -5.40
CA LYS A 101 -18.39 8.65 -6.82
C LYS A 101 -18.16 7.37 -7.61
N TYR A 102 -17.41 6.42 -7.03
CA TYR A 102 -16.96 5.22 -7.72
C TYR A 102 -17.55 3.92 -7.18
N GLY A 103 -18.28 3.94 -6.06
CA GLY A 103 -18.79 2.73 -5.40
C GLY A 103 -17.70 1.89 -4.75
N ILE A 104 -16.52 2.46 -4.48
CA ILE A 104 -15.36 1.75 -3.94
C ILE A 104 -15.19 2.08 -2.46
N ASN A 105 -15.38 1.09 -1.59
CA ASN A 105 -15.01 1.22 -0.19
C ASN A 105 -13.51 0.97 -0.03
N ILE A 106 -12.75 2.08 0.09
CA ILE A 106 -11.28 2.04 0.19
C ILE A 106 -10.79 1.82 1.62
N VAL A 107 -11.63 2.03 2.63
CA VAL A 107 -11.23 2.00 4.05
C VAL A 107 -10.58 0.69 4.48
N PRO A 108 -11.17 -0.51 4.22
CA PRO A 108 -10.60 -1.78 4.66
C PRO A 108 -9.51 -2.32 3.74
N VAL A 109 -9.19 -1.62 2.64
CA VAL A 109 -8.22 -2.16 1.66
C VAL A 109 -6.82 -2.16 2.26
N ALA A 110 -6.22 -3.35 2.37
CA ALA A 110 -4.86 -3.52 2.86
C ALA A 110 -3.87 -2.72 2.01
N GLY A 111 -3.05 -1.90 2.65
CA GLY A 111 -2.09 -1.02 1.98
C GLY A 111 -2.67 0.30 1.46
N ALA A 112 -3.98 0.53 1.56
CA ALA A 112 -4.58 1.80 1.14
C ALA A 112 -4.01 3.01 1.91
N GLY A 113 -3.61 2.81 3.18
CA GLY A 113 -2.95 3.83 4.00
C GLY A 113 -1.47 4.05 3.67
N ALA A 114 -0.86 3.21 2.84
CA ALA A 114 0.54 3.35 2.48
C ALA A 114 0.86 4.74 1.92
N ALA A 115 2.02 5.27 2.32
CA ALA A 115 2.49 6.58 1.90
C ALA A 115 1.47 7.72 2.15
N GLY A 116 0.76 7.66 3.30
CA GLY A 116 -0.20 8.70 3.69
C GLY A 116 -1.50 8.69 2.90
N GLY A 117 -1.96 7.51 2.51
CA GLY A 117 -3.18 7.30 1.74
C GLY A 117 -2.97 7.21 0.22
N MET A 118 -1.72 7.34 -0.25
CA MET A 118 -1.42 7.25 -1.68
C MET A 118 -1.76 5.87 -2.25
N GLY A 119 -1.57 4.77 -1.47
CA GLY A 119 -2.02 3.43 -1.86
C GLY A 119 -3.50 3.38 -2.20
N GLY A 120 -4.34 4.05 -1.39
CA GLY A 120 -5.77 4.21 -1.65
C GLY A 120 -6.07 4.98 -2.93
N ALA A 121 -5.33 6.08 -3.16
CA ALA A 121 -5.46 6.86 -4.40
C ALA A 121 -5.17 6.02 -5.64
N PHE A 122 -4.06 5.30 -5.67
CA PHE A 122 -3.72 4.39 -6.77
C PHE A 122 -4.80 3.34 -6.99
N ARG A 123 -5.32 2.77 -5.91
CA ARG A 123 -6.35 1.72 -6.00
C ARG A 123 -7.68 2.26 -6.52
N ALA A 124 -8.16 3.42 -6.01
CA ALA A 124 -9.49 3.94 -6.31
C ALA A 124 -9.57 4.68 -7.65
N PHE A 125 -8.53 5.42 -8.01
CA PHE A 125 -8.55 6.34 -9.16
C PHE A 125 -7.82 5.79 -10.40
N LEU A 126 -6.88 4.87 -10.21
CA LEU A 126 -6.02 4.36 -11.28
C LEU A 126 -6.11 2.85 -11.44
N ASP A 127 -7.09 2.21 -10.77
CA ASP A 127 -7.28 0.75 -10.73
C ASP A 127 -5.98 -0.04 -10.50
N ALA A 128 -5.08 0.52 -9.71
CA ALA A 128 -3.78 -0.05 -9.47
C ALA A 128 -3.87 -1.37 -8.68
N LYS A 129 -3.01 -2.32 -9.02
CA LYS A 129 -2.78 -3.51 -8.23
C LYS A 129 -1.75 -3.19 -7.14
N LEU A 130 -2.17 -3.26 -5.86
CA LEU A 130 -1.22 -3.24 -4.75
C LEU A 130 -0.64 -4.64 -4.58
N GLN A 131 0.67 -4.76 -4.61
CA GLN A 131 1.37 -6.04 -4.56
C GLN A 131 2.61 -5.90 -3.69
N ARG A 132 2.95 -6.94 -2.93
CA ARG A 132 4.18 -6.93 -2.14
C ARG A 132 5.40 -6.80 -3.04
N GLY A 133 6.39 -6.02 -2.59
CA GLY A 133 7.61 -5.76 -3.38
C GLY A 133 8.34 -7.05 -3.75
N ILE A 134 8.42 -8.02 -2.82
CA ILE A 134 9.02 -9.32 -3.10
C ILE A 134 8.29 -10.07 -4.23
N GLU A 135 6.97 -10.05 -4.26
CA GLU A 135 6.20 -10.71 -5.32
C GLU A 135 6.48 -10.09 -6.69
N MET A 136 6.59 -8.75 -6.75
CA MET A 136 6.95 -8.05 -7.99
C MET A 136 8.34 -8.44 -8.49
N VAL A 137 9.31 -8.55 -7.58
CA VAL A 137 10.67 -8.97 -7.93
C VAL A 137 10.66 -10.41 -8.46
N LEU A 138 10.02 -11.34 -7.73
CA LEU A 138 9.95 -12.74 -8.11
C LEU A 138 9.23 -12.94 -9.45
N ASP A 139 8.17 -12.16 -9.72
CA ASP A 139 7.47 -12.19 -11.00
C ASP A 139 8.35 -11.64 -12.12
N SER A 140 9.07 -10.54 -11.89
CA SER A 140 9.89 -9.88 -12.92
C SER A 140 11.07 -10.73 -13.40
N ILE A 141 11.59 -11.62 -12.57
CA ILE A 141 12.68 -12.54 -12.90
C ILE A 141 12.20 -13.92 -13.32
N ASP A 142 10.89 -14.14 -13.41
CA ASP A 142 10.29 -15.47 -13.63
C ASP A 142 10.83 -16.53 -12.66
N PHE A 143 10.81 -16.18 -11.37
CA PHE A 143 11.41 -17.02 -10.32
C PHE A 143 10.87 -18.44 -10.32
N ASN A 144 9.59 -18.64 -10.67
CA ASN A 144 8.99 -19.96 -10.73
C ASN A 144 9.67 -20.87 -11.77
N ALA A 145 10.08 -20.33 -12.92
CA ALA A 145 10.83 -21.08 -13.91
C ALA A 145 12.28 -21.32 -13.47
N ILE A 146 12.90 -20.33 -12.80
CA ILE A 146 14.28 -20.47 -12.31
C ILE A 146 14.41 -21.63 -11.32
N ILE A 147 13.42 -21.85 -10.45
CA ILE A 147 13.49 -22.87 -9.39
C ILE A 147 12.96 -24.24 -9.81
N GLN A 148 12.47 -24.40 -11.03
CA GLN A 148 11.73 -25.60 -11.48
C GLN A 148 12.48 -26.91 -11.23
N ASP A 149 13.81 -26.91 -11.40
CA ASP A 149 14.67 -28.09 -11.26
C ASP A 149 15.56 -28.04 -9.98
N ALA A 150 15.20 -27.18 -9.03
CA ALA A 150 15.97 -27.06 -7.79
C ALA A 150 15.59 -28.12 -6.76
N ASP A 151 16.57 -28.77 -6.18
CA ASP A 151 16.38 -29.71 -5.07
C ASP A 151 16.25 -29.00 -3.70
N LEU A 152 16.84 -27.81 -3.59
CA LEU A 152 16.90 -27.01 -2.39
C LEU A 152 17.04 -25.53 -2.74
N ILE A 153 16.36 -24.66 -2.03
CA ILE A 153 16.56 -23.22 -2.11
C ILE A 153 17.15 -22.71 -0.82
N ILE A 154 18.18 -21.88 -0.92
CA ILE A 154 18.77 -21.17 0.22
C ILE A 154 18.47 -19.69 0.06
N THR A 155 17.80 -19.11 1.06
CA THR A 155 17.52 -17.68 1.13
C THR A 155 18.11 -17.07 2.40
N GLY A 156 18.19 -15.74 2.47
CA GLY A 156 18.76 -15.10 3.65
C GLY A 156 18.24 -13.70 3.91
N GLU A 157 18.24 -13.34 5.18
CA GLU A 157 17.92 -11.98 5.67
C GLU A 157 18.92 -11.59 6.76
N GLY A 158 19.05 -10.28 7.02
CA GLY A 158 19.85 -9.80 8.14
C GLY A 158 19.33 -10.31 9.50
N LYS A 159 18.00 -10.36 9.65
CA LYS A 159 17.34 -10.89 10.85
C LYS A 159 16.09 -11.67 10.45
N ILE A 160 15.99 -12.90 10.97
CA ILE A 160 14.80 -13.74 10.88
C ILE A 160 14.03 -13.59 12.20
N ASP A 161 12.83 -13.05 12.15
CA ASP A 161 11.95 -12.82 13.29
C ASP A 161 10.46 -12.81 12.84
N PHE A 162 9.57 -12.39 13.74
CA PHE A 162 8.14 -12.28 13.44
C PHE A 162 7.82 -11.40 12.22
N GLN A 163 8.69 -10.46 11.84
CA GLN A 163 8.50 -9.63 10.67
C GLN A 163 8.77 -10.39 9.36
N THR A 164 9.65 -11.40 9.39
CA THR A 164 9.87 -12.30 8.26
C THR A 164 8.55 -12.98 7.87
N ALA A 165 7.78 -13.46 8.87
CA ALA A 165 6.47 -14.07 8.65
C ALA A 165 5.41 -13.11 8.05
N LYS A 166 5.60 -11.80 8.16
CA LYS A 166 4.71 -10.80 7.56
C LYS A 166 4.93 -10.57 6.05
N GLY A 167 5.68 -11.43 5.37
CA GLY A 167 5.80 -11.41 3.92
C GLY A 167 7.03 -10.66 3.39
N LYS A 168 8.13 -10.65 4.16
CA LYS A 168 9.44 -10.19 3.67
C LYS A 168 10.05 -11.18 2.66
N THR A 169 11.26 -10.89 2.19
CA THR A 169 11.94 -11.62 1.11
C THR A 169 11.94 -13.13 1.32
N ALA A 170 12.38 -13.63 2.49
CA ALA A 170 12.45 -15.06 2.76
C ALA A 170 11.07 -15.73 2.74
N ALA A 171 10.03 -15.05 3.22
CA ALA A 171 8.65 -15.55 3.16
C ALA A 171 8.12 -15.67 1.73
N GLY A 172 8.40 -14.68 0.89
CA GLY A 172 7.99 -14.69 -0.52
C GLY A 172 8.64 -15.85 -1.29
N VAL A 173 9.95 -16.03 -1.11
CA VAL A 173 10.71 -17.15 -1.69
C VAL A 173 10.12 -18.49 -1.22
N LEU A 174 9.91 -18.65 0.08
CA LEU A 174 9.33 -19.88 0.66
C LEU A 174 7.93 -20.17 0.07
N ALA A 175 7.08 -19.15 -0.05
CA ALA A 175 5.73 -19.32 -0.58
C ALA A 175 5.72 -19.82 -2.04
N ARG A 176 6.66 -19.36 -2.86
CA ARG A 176 6.81 -19.81 -4.25
C ARG A 176 7.39 -21.22 -4.32
N ALA A 177 8.43 -21.50 -3.53
CA ALA A 177 9.06 -22.82 -3.47
C ALA A 177 8.08 -23.92 -3.00
N LYS A 178 7.28 -23.64 -1.97
CA LYS A 178 6.24 -24.56 -1.47
C LYS A 178 5.23 -24.98 -2.53
N LYS A 179 4.86 -24.08 -3.45
CA LYS A 179 3.94 -24.43 -4.55
C LYS A 179 4.53 -25.49 -5.49
N GLN A 180 5.86 -25.64 -5.52
CA GLN A 180 6.57 -26.64 -6.33
C GLN A 180 7.14 -27.79 -5.49
N GLY A 181 6.86 -27.83 -4.16
CA GLY A 181 7.34 -28.88 -3.27
C GLY A 181 8.83 -28.81 -2.94
N ILE A 182 9.47 -27.65 -3.18
CA ILE A 182 10.91 -27.49 -3.01
C ILE A 182 11.19 -27.01 -1.57
N PRO A 183 12.07 -27.69 -0.81
CA PRO A 183 12.47 -27.26 0.54
C PRO A 183 13.27 -25.95 0.50
N VAL A 184 13.12 -25.13 1.54
CA VAL A 184 13.82 -23.85 1.66
C VAL A 184 14.51 -23.75 3.01
N VAL A 185 15.79 -23.44 2.99
CA VAL A 185 16.58 -23.08 4.18
C VAL A 185 16.74 -21.57 4.23
N ALA A 186 16.41 -20.97 5.37
CA ALA A 186 16.64 -19.54 5.61
C ALA A 186 17.87 -19.34 6.51
N ILE A 187 18.78 -18.46 6.08
CA ILE A 187 19.98 -18.07 6.84
C ILE A 187 19.79 -16.63 7.32
N GLY A 188 19.93 -16.41 8.62
CA GLY A 188 19.87 -15.09 9.23
C GLY A 188 21.16 -14.69 9.90
N GLY A 189 21.55 -13.42 9.82
CA GLY A 189 22.63 -12.87 10.66
C GLY A 189 22.27 -12.91 12.15
N CYS A 190 20.98 -12.79 12.46
CA CYS A 190 20.37 -13.04 13.74
C CYS A 190 19.08 -13.82 13.53
N VAL A 191 18.81 -14.82 14.37
CA VAL A 191 17.57 -15.60 14.30
C VAL A 191 16.87 -15.55 15.65
N GLU A 192 15.70 -14.92 15.68
CA GLU A 192 14.78 -14.92 16.82
C GLU A 192 13.62 -15.85 16.50
N MET A 193 13.74 -17.10 16.99
CA MET A 193 12.67 -18.07 16.81
C MET A 193 11.41 -17.66 17.57
N CYS A 194 10.28 -17.68 16.88
CA CYS A 194 8.97 -17.46 17.43
C CYS A 194 7.95 -18.35 16.70
N GLU A 195 6.79 -18.53 17.29
CA GLU A 195 5.76 -19.44 16.76
C GLU A 195 5.42 -19.14 15.27
N SER A 196 5.34 -17.87 14.91
CA SER A 196 5.06 -17.48 13.51
C SER A 196 6.17 -17.89 12.54
N VAL A 197 7.43 -17.88 12.95
CA VAL A 197 8.57 -18.34 12.12
C VAL A 197 8.60 -19.87 12.03
N GLU A 198 8.36 -20.57 13.14
CA GLU A 198 8.28 -22.03 13.16
C GLU A 198 7.17 -22.56 12.25
N GLN A 199 6.01 -21.92 12.30
CA GLN A 199 4.86 -22.28 11.45
C GLN A 199 5.09 -22.00 9.96
N MET A 200 6.07 -21.18 9.58
CA MET A 200 6.38 -20.96 8.16
C MET A 200 6.87 -22.22 7.46
N GLY A 201 7.55 -23.13 8.18
CA GLY A 201 8.01 -24.40 7.64
C GLY A 201 9.18 -24.24 6.67
N PHE A 202 10.20 -23.50 7.08
CA PHE A 202 11.55 -23.65 6.55
C PHE A 202 12.09 -25.03 6.89
N ALA A 203 13.00 -25.57 6.06
CA ALA A 203 13.63 -26.88 6.27
C ALA A 203 14.70 -26.83 7.34
#